data_d0a28004cb13fd3136db19d663c0a01d
#
_entry.id   d0a28004cb13fd3136db19d663c0a01d
#
_cell.length_a   1.000
_cell.length_b   1.000
_cell.length_c   1.000
_cell.angle_alpha   90.00
_cell.angle_beta   90.00
_cell.angle_gamma   90.00
#
_symmetry.space_group_name_H-M   'P 1'
#
loop_
_entity.id
_entity.type
_entity.pdbx_description
1 polymer ?
#
loop_
_entity_poly.entity_id
_entity_poly.type
_entity_poly.pdbx_seq_one_letter_code
_entity_poly.pdbx_strand_id
1 'polypeptide(L)'
;MAKKKSTKAKAKAKVQGKFSLNKFKSKKGLDSASVKFKKQEWIPLSKAFQDAVSIPGIPTGHIIILRGHSDTGKTTALLEGAVAAQKAGTLPVFIITEMKWSWEHAREMGLKFEEVVDEDTGEITDYEGFFLYVDRGTINTIEDVAGFIADLLDEQSKGNLPHDLCFFWDSIGSVPCELSVRSNKNNNEWNAGAMSTQFSNHLNQKILLSRKEGYPYTNTLVAVNKVWTMKPESPMGAPKLQNKGGMSMWYDASVVVTFGNITNPGTSKIRAVKDGKQVEFAKRSNVQVEKNHVSGVTTKGRIAMTQHGFIDDTKKAIDKYKNEHRDKWLEIFGSNDFDLIEEGDLEEDQSLMPDKNEK
;
A
#
# COMPACT_ATOMS: atom_id res chain seq x y z
N MET A 1 -13.76 -73.84 -50.94
CA MET A 1 -12.99 -73.16 -49.89
C MET A 1 -12.12 -72.09 -50.50
N ALA A 2 -12.53 -70.82 -50.33
CA ALA A 2 -11.84 -69.67 -50.95
C ALA A 2 -11.15 -68.87 -49.83
N LYS A 3 -9.82 -68.80 -49.86
CA LYS A 3 -9.02 -68.04 -48.94
C LYS A 3 -9.08 -66.52 -49.28
N LYS A 4 -9.67 -65.69 -48.36
CA LYS A 4 -9.60 -64.23 -48.42
C LYS A 4 -8.18 -63.84 -48.08
N LYS A 5 -7.50 -63.14 -49.01
CA LYS A 5 -6.27 -62.41 -48.76
C LYS A 5 -6.60 -61.06 -48.10
N SER A 6 -6.14 -60.83 -46.87
CA SER A 6 -6.22 -59.54 -46.20
C SER A 6 -5.07 -58.63 -46.70
N THR A 7 -5.41 -57.55 -47.37
CA THR A 7 -4.50 -56.51 -47.76
C THR A 7 -4.31 -55.57 -46.57
N LYS A 8 -3.17 -55.67 -45.86
CA LYS A 8 -2.73 -54.72 -44.88
C LYS A 8 -2.26 -53.44 -45.59
N ALA A 9 -3.02 -52.38 -45.49
CA ALA A 9 -2.58 -51.04 -45.89
C ALA A 9 -1.44 -50.60 -44.99
N LYS A 10 -0.24 -50.41 -45.53
CA LYS A 10 0.89 -49.78 -44.86
C LYS A 10 0.59 -48.30 -44.71
N ALA A 11 0.24 -47.84 -43.51
CA ALA A 11 0.20 -46.41 -43.15
C ALA A 11 1.61 -45.84 -43.35
N LYS A 12 1.75 -44.90 -44.26
CA LYS A 12 2.97 -44.13 -44.44
C LYS A 12 3.25 -43.31 -43.17
N ALA A 13 4.26 -43.70 -42.41
CA ALA A 13 4.78 -42.92 -41.32
C ALA A 13 5.23 -41.54 -41.88
N LYS A 14 4.53 -40.47 -41.50
CA LYS A 14 5.00 -39.09 -41.71
C LYS A 14 6.34 -38.98 -41.02
N VAL A 15 7.40 -38.71 -41.77
CA VAL A 15 8.70 -38.34 -41.26
C VAL A 15 8.49 -37.03 -40.48
N GLN A 16 8.33 -37.15 -39.17
CA GLN A 16 8.35 -36.00 -38.29
C GLN A 16 9.78 -35.42 -38.31
N GLY A 17 9.99 -34.36 -39.08
CA GLY A 17 11.21 -33.57 -38.96
C GLY A 17 11.48 -33.32 -37.48
N LYS A 18 12.73 -33.58 -37.01
CA LYS A 18 13.10 -33.38 -35.62
C LYS A 18 12.68 -31.97 -35.18
N PHE A 19 11.65 -31.84 -34.36
CA PHE A 19 11.22 -30.59 -33.80
C PHE A 19 12.39 -30.01 -32.97
N SER A 20 12.83 -28.80 -33.31
CA SER A 20 13.83 -28.09 -32.55
C SER A 20 13.16 -26.92 -31.82
N LEU A 21 13.04 -27.06 -30.51
CA LEU A 21 12.45 -26.03 -29.66
C LEU A 21 13.17 -24.68 -29.79
N ASN A 22 14.50 -24.69 -29.91
CA ASN A 22 15.30 -23.46 -30.06
C ASN A 22 15.00 -22.73 -31.39
N LYS A 23 14.89 -23.49 -32.51
CA LYS A 23 14.50 -22.92 -33.81
C LYS A 23 13.07 -22.36 -33.77
N PHE A 24 12.16 -23.05 -33.06
CA PHE A 24 10.80 -22.55 -32.89
C PHE A 24 10.74 -21.28 -32.04
N LYS A 25 11.49 -21.23 -30.93
CA LYS A 25 11.61 -20.04 -30.09
C LYS A 25 12.15 -18.83 -30.86
N SER A 26 13.26 -19.01 -31.55
CA SER A 26 13.85 -17.95 -32.38
C SER A 26 12.87 -17.45 -33.46
N LYS A 27 12.24 -18.36 -34.20
CA LYS A 27 11.24 -18.00 -35.23
C LYS A 27 10.03 -17.22 -34.67
N LYS A 28 9.69 -17.38 -33.39
CA LYS A 28 8.57 -16.72 -32.72
C LYS A 28 8.99 -15.54 -31.84
N GLY A 29 10.27 -15.16 -31.85
CA GLY A 29 10.79 -14.10 -30.97
C GLY A 29 10.71 -14.46 -29.48
N LEU A 30 10.69 -15.77 -29.16
CA LEU A 30 10.63 -16.28 -27.79
C LEU A 30 12.04 -16.55 -27.23
N ASP A 31 12.96 -15.64 -27.52
CA ASP A 31 14.34 -15.75 -27.04
C ASP A 31 14.42 -15.53 -25.53
N SER A 32 15.41 -16.14 -24.90
CA SER A 32 15.61 -16.07 -23.45
C SER A 32 15.76 -14.64 -22.91
N ALA A 33 16.21 -13.70 -23.73
CA ALA A 33 16.30 -12.28 -23.37
C ALA A 33 14.95 -11.64 -23.05
N SER A 34 13.83 -12.08 -23.69
CA SER A 34 12.49 -11.53 -23.46
C SER A 34 11.87 -11.97 -22.13
N VAL A 35 12.47 -12.93 -21.43
CA VAL A 35 11.99 -13.47 -20.15
C VAL A 35 12.90 -13.19 -18.97
N LYS A 36 14.00 -12.43 -19.17
CA LYS A 36 14.86 -12.06 -18.07
C LYS A 36 14.29 -10.90 -17.28
N PHE A 37 14.26 -11.07 -15.97
CA PHE A 37 13.86 -10.03 -15.02
C PHE A 37 15.07 -9.57 -14.21
N LYS A 38 15.08 -8.29 -13.82
CA LYS A 38 16.01 -7.74 -12.85
C LYS A 38 15.90 -8.52 -11.54
N LYS A 39 16.98 -8.55 -10.75
CA LYS A 39 16.95 -9.08 -9.39
C LYS A 39 15.90 -8.33 -8.59
N GLN A 40 15.07 -9.06 -7.82
CA GLN A 40 14.08 -8.44 -6.97
C GLN A 40 14.75 -7.62 -5.87
N GLU A 41 14.41 -6.35 -5.80
CA GLU A 41 14.82 -5.41 -4.77
C GLU A 41 13.61 -5.00 -3.94
N TRP A 42 13.86 -4.42 -2.77
CA TRP A 42 12.85 -4.01 -1.82
C TRP A 42 13.17 -2.62 -1.30
N ILE A 43 12.16 -1.77 -1.20
CA ILE A 43 12.21 -0.56 -0.40
C ILE A 43 11.90 -0.98 1.05
N PRO A 44 12.89 -0.96 1.97
CA PRO A 44 12.70 -1.51 3.30
C PRO A 44 11.78 -0.63 4.14
N LEU A 45 10.81 -1.24 4.81
CA LEU A 45 10.06 -0.60 5.88
C LEU A 45 10.78 -0.77 7.23
N SER A 46 10.23 -0.19 8.31
CA SER A 46 10.82 -0.30 9.64
C SER A 46 11.05 -1.75 10.07
N LYS A 47 12.00 -1.95 10.99
CA LYS A 47 12.30 -3.27 11.53
C LYS A 47 11.07 -3.89 12.21
N ALA A 48 10.27 -3.08 12.91
CA ALA A 48 9.02 -3.51 13.54
C ALA A 48 8.04 -4.09 12.51
N PHE A 49 7.88 -3.44 11.35
CA PHE A 49 7.06 -3.97 10.27
C PHE A 49 7.62 -5.29 9.72
N GLN A 50 8.92 -5.33 9.43
CA GLN A 50 9.57 -6.53 8.89
C GLN A 50 9.40 -7.74 9.81
N ASP A 51 9.60 -7.56 11.11
CA ASP A 51 9.49 -8.63 12.10
C ASP A 51 8.03 -9.09 12.27
N ALA A 52 7.07 -8.18 12.19
CA ALA A 52 5.65 -8.52 12.29
C ALA A 52 5.14 -9.32 11.10
N VAL A 53 5.62 -9.04 9.88
CA VAL A 53 5.06 -9.63 8.64
C VAL A 53 6.04 -10.47 7.84
N SER A 54 7.29 -10.61 8.28
CA SER A 54 8.32 -11.46 7.66
C SER A 54 8.60 -11.15 6.18
N ILE A 55 8.38 -9.91 5.74
CA ILE A 55 8.81 -9.39 4.44
C ILE A 55 9.61 -8.09 4.64
N PRO A 56 10.59 -7.79 3.76
CA PRO A 56 11.45 -6.62 3.96
C PRO A 56 10.71 -5.27 3.87
N GLY A 57 9.62 -5.21 3.09
CA GLY A 57 8.90 -3.97 2.86
C GLY A 57 8.15 -3.99 1.53
N ILE A 58 8.36 -2.96 0.70
CA ILE A 58 7.72 -2.77 -0.60
C ILE A 58 8.60 -3.40 -1.70
N PRO A 59 8.15 -4.43 -2.43
CA PRO A 59 8.90 -4.99 -3.55
C PRO A 59 8.89 -4.03 -4.74
N THR A 60 10.07 -3.68 -5.26
CA THR A 60 10.18 -2.78 -6.42
C THR A 60 9.62 -3.43 -7.69
N GLY A 61 9.04 -2.62 -8.55
CA GLY A 61 8.48 -3.08 -9.82
C GLY A 61 7.12 -3.78 -9.72
N HIS A 62 6.43 -3.63 -8.60
CA HIS A 62 5.16 -4.29 -8.33
C HIS A 62 4.04 -3.31 -7.97
N ILE A 63 2.82 -3.82 -7.96
CA ILE A 63 1.65 -3.13 -7.38
C ILE A 63 1.40 -3.72 -6.00
N ILE A 64 1.34 -2.85 -4.99
CA ILE A 64 1.14 -3.19 -3.60
C ILE A 64 -0.12 -2.50 -3.09
N ILE A 65 -0.96 -3.22 -2.37
CA ILE A 65 -2.15 -2.66 -1.72
C ILE A 65 -1.97 -2.71 -0.19
N LEU A 66 -2.07 -1.55 0.43
CA LEU A 66 -2.18 -1.39 1.88
C LEU A 66 -3.65 -1.17 2.22
N ARG A 67 -4.33 -2.17 2.76
CA ARG A 67 -5.77 -2.08 3.02
C ARG A 67 -6.13 -2.20 4.49
N GLY A 68 -7.30 -1.72 4.88
CA GLY A 68 -7.80 -1.83 6.26
C GLY A 68 -8.77 -0.72 6.63
N HIS A 69 -9.31 -0.82 7.84
CA HIS A 69 -10.16 0.24 8.42
C HIS A 69 -9.40 1.55 8.62
N SER A 70 -10.11 2.64 8.90
CA SER A 70 -9.48 3.92 9.24
C SER A 70 -8.58 3.77 10.48
N ASP A 71 -7.52 4.57 10.54
CA ASP A 71 -6.61 4.70 11.70
C ASP A 71 -5.96 3.38 12.14
N THR A 72 -5.58 2.53 11.17
CA THR A 72 -4.91 1.24 11.43
C THR A 72 -3.45 1.18 10.96
N GLY A 73 -2.88 2.28 10.46
CA GLY A 73 -1.46 2.36 10.06
C GLY A 73 -1.17 2.30 8.57
N LYS A 74 -2.19 2.37 7.69
CA LYS A 74 -1.97 2.35 6.22
C LYS A 74 -1.13 3.54 5.73
N THR A 75 -1.50 4.74 6.13
CA THR A 75 -0.77 5.98 5.79
C THR A 75 0.60 6.00 6.44
N THR A 76 0.76 5.46 7.65
CA THR A 76 2.07 5.30 8.30
C THR A 76 2.98 4.39 7.46
N ALA A 77 2.48 3.23 6.99
CA ALA A 77 3.24 2.34 6.11
C ALA A 77 3.58 2.99 4.76
N LEU A 78 2.66 3.79 4.21
CA LEU A 78 2.88 4.56 2.99
C LEU A 78 4.01 5.57 3.19
N LEU A 79 3.99 6.34 4.28
CA LEU A 79 5.01 7.34 4.60
C LEU A 79 6.37 6.70 4.88
N GLU A 80 6.44 5.60 5.67
CA GLU A 80 7.69 4.85 5.85
C GLU A 80 8.27 4.41 4.49
N GLY A 81 7.42 3.91 3.60
CA GLY A 81 7.80 3.52 2.25
C GLY A 81 8.34 4.69 1.43
N ALA A 82 7.70 5.85 1.48
CA ALA A 82 8.13 7.05 0.77
C ALA A 82 9.47 7.58 1.29
N VAL A 83 9.65 7.63 2.60
CA VAL A 83 10.93 8.01 3.24
C VAL A 83 12.04 7.05 2.85
N ALA A 84 11.76 5.75 2.84
CA ALA A 84 12.74 4.74 2.44
C ALA A 84 13.06 4.81 0.94
N ALA A 85 12.06 5.07 0.08
CA ALA A 85 12.25 5.30 -1.35
C ALA A 85 13.15 6.51 -1.60
N GLN A 86 12.86 7.64 -0.95
CA GLN A 86 13.68 8.85 -1.05
C GLN A 86 15.14 8.60 -0.65
N LYS A 87 15.36 7.88 0.45
CA LYS A 87 16.71 7.49 0.92
C LYS A 87 17.43 6.56 -0.06
N ALA A 88 16.69 5.72 -0.78
CA ALA A 88 17.24 4.80 -1.78
C ALA A 88 17.49 5.45 -3.15
N GLY A 89 17.15 6.73 -3.35
CA GLY A 89 17.24 7.42 -4.63
C GLY A 89 16.13 7.06 -5.64
N THR A 90 15.08 6.38 -5.17
CA THR A 90 13.82 6.18 -5.90
C THR A 90 12.94 7.39 -5.66
N LEU A 91 12.44 8.03 -6.71
CA LEU A 91 11.62 9.23 -6.61
C LEU A 91 10.21 8.90 -6.07
N PRO A 92 9.85 9.34 -4.86
CA PRO A 92 8.49 9.21 -4.36
C PRO A 92 7.54 10.14 -5.12
N VAL A 93 6.42 9.61 -5.56
CA VAL A 93 5.36 10.39 -6.23
C VAL A 93 4.09 10.25 -5.40
N PHE A 94 3.73 11.30 -4.68
CA PHE A 94 2.54 11.34 -3.84
C PHE A 94 1.30 11.71 -4.65
N ILE A 95 0.25 10.88 -4.55
CA ILE A 95 -1.06 11.10 -5.14
C ILE A 95 -2.07 11.09 -3.98
N ILE A 96 -2.36 12.27 -3.43
CA ILE A 96 -3.13 12.41 -2.19
C ILE A 96 -4.56 12.86 -2.50
N THR A 97 -5.43 11.90 -2.60
CA THR A 97 -6.83 12.14 -2.98
C THR A 97 -7.79 12.21 -1.77
N GLU A 98 -7.31 12.02 -0.53
CA GLU A 98 -8.13 12.11 0.69
C GLU A 98 -8.10 13.49 1.37
N MET A 99 -7.27 14.44 0.94
CA MET A 99 -7.10 15.77 1.56
C MET A 99 -6.81 15.72 3.07
N LYS A 100 -6.02 14.71 3.51
CA LYS A 100 -5.61 14.52 4.90
C LYS A 100 -4.09 14.54 5.06
N TRP A 101 -3.41 15.14 4.11
CA TRP A 101 -1.96 15.25 4.15
C TRP A 101 -1.52 16.25 5.21
N SER A 102 -0.46 15.94 5.93
CA SER A 102 0.26 16.85 6.83
C SER A 102 1.74 16.79 6.50
N TRP A 103 2.28 17.91 6.07
CA TRP A 103 3.72 18.06 5.82
C TRP A 103 4.53 17.94 7.12
N GLU A 104 4.00 18.44 8.23
CA GLU A 104 4.60 18.31 9.55
C GLU A 104 4.75 16.83 9.93
N HIS A 105 3.68 16.05 9.80
CA HIS A 105 3.74 14.60 10.05
C HIS A 105 4.70 13.89 9.10
N ALA A 106 4.73 14.26 7.81
CA ALA A 106 5.68 13.70 6.85
C ALA A 106 7.13 14.01 7.24
N ARG A 107 7.40 15.21 7.76
CA ARG A 107 8.71 15.62 8.30
C ARG A 107 9.09 14.80 9.54
N GLU A 108 8.16 14.61 10.48
CA GLU A 108 8.37 13.79 11.68
C GLU A 108 8.66 12.33 11.35
N MET A 109 8.03 11.81 10.29
CA MET A 109 8.32 10.48 9.74
C MET A 109 9.68 10.40 9.03
N GLY A 110 10.32 11.54 8.76
CA GLY A 110 11.68 11.64 8.21
C GLY A 110 11.76 11.92 6.71
N LEU A 111 10.65 12.35 6.07
CA LEU A 111 10.68 12.85 4.70
C LEU A 111 11.51 14.13 4.64
N LYS A 112 12.42 14.23 3.67
CA LYS A 112 13.31 15.38 3.50
C LYS A 112 12.72 16.33 2.48
N PHE A 113 12.51 17.58 2.90
CA PHE A 113 12.05 18.67 2.07
C PHE A 113 12.35 20.02 2.77
N GLU A 114 12.28 21.08 1.99
CA GLU A 114 12.42 22.46 2.43
C GLU A 114 11.11 23.21 2.18
N GLU A 115 10.82 24.19 3.00
CA GLU A 115 9.68 25.08 2.85
C GLU A 115 10.10 26.29 2.03
N VAL A 116 9.35 26.58 0.99
CA VAL A 116 9.51 27.81 0.21
C VAL A 116 8.63 28.87 0.85
N VAL A 117 9.25 29.89 1.41
CA VAL A 117 8.56 30.96 2.14
C VAL A 117 8.56 32.23 1.27
N ASP A 118 7.42 32.84 1.17
CA ASP A 118 7.31 34.18 0.58
C ASP A 118 8.02 35.21 1.47
N GLU A 119 8.98 35.96 0.91
CA GLU A 119 9.82 36.91 1.66
C GLU A 119 9.03 38.08 2.24
N ASP A 120 7.91 38.49 1.62
CA ASP A 120 7.12 39.63 2.01
C ASP A 120 6.08 39.31 3.09
N THR A 121 5.46 38.12 2.98
CA THR A 121 4.38 37.70 3.89
C THR A 121 4.82 36.77 5.00
N GLY A 122 5.95 36.08 4.82
CA GLY A 122 6.41 34.99 5.70
C GLY A 122 5.56 33.71 5.63
N GLU A 123 4.66 33.60 4.64
CA GLU A 123 3.82 32.43 4.45
C GLU A 123 4.54 31.36 3.62
N ILE A 124 4.28 30.09 3.94
CA ILE A 124 4.80 28.97 3.16
C ILE A 124 3.97 28.89 1.87
N THR A 125 4.65 29.00 0.73
CA THR A 125 4.03 28.96 -0.61
C THR A 125 4.20 27.62 -1.31
N ASP A 126 5.25 26.86 -0.98
CA ASP A 126 5.51 25.55 -1.59
C ASP A 126 6.42 24.68 -0.70
N TYR A 127 6.60 23.42 -1.11
CA TYR A 127 7.49 22.46 -0.48
C TYR A 127 8.39 21.84 -1.54
N GLU A 128 9.69 21.98 -1.44
CA GLU A 128 10.67 21.50 -2.39
C GLU A 128 11.48 20.34 -1.83
N GLY A 129 11.77 19.34 -2.68
CA GLY A 129 12.57 18.19 -2.30
C GLY A 129 12.62 17.11 -3.38
N PHE A 130 13.28 16.00 -3.07
CA PHE A 130 13.31 14.86 -3.96
C PHE A 130 12.01 14.04 -3.83
N PHE A 131 10.93 14.57 -4.36
CA PHE A 131 9.60 13.97 -4.48
C PHE A 131 8.74 14.74 -5.51
N LEU A 132 7.63 14.13 -5.93
CA LEU A 132 6.54 14.81 -6.62
C LEU A 132 5.26 14.69 -5.78
N TYR A 133 4.42 15.71 -5.81
CA TYR A 133 3.18 15.75 -5.04
C TYR A 133 2.03 16.27 -5.90
N VAL A 134 0.89 15.58 -5.81
CA VAL A 134 -0.36 16.04 -6.41
C VAL A 134 -1.52 15.67 -5.48
N ASP A 135 -2.51 16.54 -5.42
CA ASP A 135 -3.67 16.37 -4.56
C ASP A 135 -5.01 16.51 -5.31
N ARG A 136 -6.08 16.51 -4.52
CA ARG A 136 -7.44 16.62 -4.99
C ARG A 136 -7.78 17.95 -5.70
N GLY A 137 -6.95 18.96 -5.58
CA GLY A 137 -7.08 20.22 -6.34
C GLY A 137 -6.83 20.02 -7.84
N THR A 138 -5.94 19.10 -8.16
CA THR A 138 -5.52 18.79 -9.53
C THR A 138 -6.15 17.48 -10.03
N ILE A 139 -6.25 16.46 -9.18
CA ILE A 139 -6.75 15.12 -9.52
C ILE A 139 -8.11 14.88 -8.89
N ASN A 140 -9.15 14.71 -9.70
CA ASN A 140 -10.54 14.62 -9.26
C ASN A 140 -11.21 13.29 -9.58
N THR A 141 -10.67 12.51 -10.52
CA THR A 141 -11.22 11.24 -10.98
C THR A 141 -10.19 10.11 -10.98
N ILE A 142 -10.67 8.88 -11.12
CA ILE A 142 -9.82 7.69 -11.30
C ILE A 142 -8.98 7.82 -12.58
N GLU A 143 -9.59 8.37 -13.61
CA GLU A 143 -8.98 8.62 -14.92
C GLU A 143 -7.83 9.64 -14.80
N ASP A 144 -8.02 10.72 -14.01
CA ASP A 144 -6.97 11.71 -13.75
C ASP A 144 -5.75 11.06 -13.04
N VAL A 145 -6.00 10.22 -12.03
CA VAL A 145 -4.92 9.48 -11.35
C VAL A 145 -4.14 8.62 -12.35
N ALA A 146 -4.86 7.88 -13.19
CA ALA A 146 -4.24 7.01 -14.18
C ALA A 146 -3.48 7.80 -15.26
N GLY A 147 -4.05 8.91 -15.73
CA GLY A 147 -3.42 9.84 -16.66
C GLY A 147 -2.14 10.40 -16.10
N PHE A 148 -2.16 10.94 -14.88
CA PHE A 148 -0.98 11.48 -14.22
C PHE A 148 0.17 10.45 -14.11
N ILE A 149 -0.13 9.21 -13.69
CA ILE A 149 0.87 8.15 -13.64
C ILE A 149 1.41 7.85 -15.05
N ALA A 150 0.52 7.77 -16.05
CA ALA A 150 0.91 7.48 -17.44
C ALA A 150 1.83 8.57 -18.01
N ASP A 151 1.52 9.84 -17.75
CA ASP A 151 2.31 10.99 -18.21
C ASP A 151 3.72 10.96 -17.61
N LEU A 152 3.87 10.68 -16.31
CA LEU A 152 5.19 10.56 -15.68
C LEU A 152 6.00 9.37 -16.23
N LEU A 153 5.34 8.24 -16.51
CA LEU A 153 6.01 7.10 -17.17
C LEU A 153 6.44 7.43 -18.61
N ASP A 154 5.68 8.24 -19.31
CA ASP A 154 6.03 8.70 -20.63
C ASP A 154 7.19 9.72 -20.60
N GLU A 155 7.22 10.66 -19.66
CA GLU A 155 8.36 11.56 -19.42
C GLU A 155 9.63 10.79 -19.02
N GLN A 156 9.50 9.75 -18.21
CA GLN A 156 10.60 8.84 -17.88
C GLN A 156 11.13 8.14 -19.15
N SER A 157 10.25 7.67 -20.03
CA SER A 157 10.63 6.99 -21.28
C SER A 157 11.34 7.91 -22.27
N LYS A 158 11.03 9.22 -22.24
CA LYS A 158 11.70 10.26 -23.04
C LYS A 158 13.04 10.69 -22.44
N GLY A 159 13.37 10.26 -21.22
CA GLY A 159 14.58 10.64 -20.51
C GLY A 159 14.48 11.96 -19.73
N ASN A 160 13.32 12.59 -19.67
CA ASN A 160 13.09 13.83 -18.92
C ASN A 160 12.99 13.59 -17.41
N LEU A 161 12.69 12.36 -17.00
CA LEU A 161 12.56 11.95 -15.60
C LEU A 161 13.41 10.70 -15.33
N PRO A 162 14.76 10.84 -15.21
CA PRO A 162 15.71 9.72 -15.20
C PRO A 162 15.84 9.06 -13.82
N HIS A 163 14.74 8.64 -13.21
CA HIS A 163 14.66 8.02 -11.89
C HIS A 163 13.75 6.80 -11.88
N ASP A 164 14.03 5.84 -11.01
CA ASP A 164 13.03 4.86 -10.59
C ASP A 164 11.89 5.60 -9.87
N LEU A 165 10.64 5.27 -10.17
CA LEU A 165 9.47 5.92 -9.58
C LEU A 165 8.76 5.00 -8.60
N CYS A 166 8.38 5.55 -7.45
CA CYS A 166 7.47 4.87 -6.52
C CYS A 166 6.24 5.75 -6.29
N PHE A 167 5.12 5.35 -6.89
CA PHE A 167 3.85 6.04 -6.73
C PHE A 167 3.20 5.64 -5.41
N PHE A 168 2.79 6.61 -4.62
CA PHE A 168 2.13 6.46 -3.34
C PHE A 168 0.74 7.09 -3.40
N TRP A 169 -0.28 6.28 -3.61
CA TRP A 169 -1.66 6.74 -3.76
C TRP A 169 -2.49 6.55 -2.48
N ASP A 170 -2.89 7.62 -1.83
CA ASP A 170 -3.81 7.65 -0.69
C ASP A 170 -5.07 8.47 -1.03
N SER A 171 -6.18 7.82 -1.41
CA SER A 171 -6.48 6.40 -1.42
C SER A 171 -7.39 6.00 -2.59
N ILE A 172 -7.37 4.70 -2.91
CA ILE A 172 -8.34 4.09 -3.82
C ILE A 172 -9.76 4.34 -3.30
N GLY A 173 -10.65 4.80 -4.18
CA GLY A 173 -12.05 5.04 -3.86
C GLY A 173 -12.31 6.35 -3.11
N SER A 174 -11.33 7.22 -2.91
CA SER A 174 -11.56 8.61 -2.49
C SER A 174 -11.98 9.49 -3.67
N VAL A 175 -11.67 9.07 -4.90
CA VAL A 175 -12.11 9.72 -6.15
C VAL A 175 -13.10 8.87 -6.89
N PRO A 176 -14.15 9.46 -7.53
CA PRO A 176 -15.08 8.78 -8.43
C PRO A 176 -14.46 8.63 -9.83
N CYS A 177 -15.10 7.86 -10.71
CA CYS A 177 -14.79 7.90 -12.14
C CYS A 177 -15.45 9.11 -12.82
N GLU A 178 -14.96 9.50 -14.00
CA GLU A 178 -15.54 10.60 -14.79
C GLU A 178 -17.04 10.42 -15.04
N LEU A 179 -17.48 9.22 -15.34
CA LEU A 179 -18.89 8.93 -15.59
C LEU A 179 -19.76 9.23 -14.36
N SER A 180 -19.26 8.92 -13.16
CA SER A 180 -19.93 9.25 -11.90
C SER A 180 -20.05 10.78 -11.70
N VAL A 181 -18.99 11.51 -12.03
CA VAL A 181 -18.99 12.99 -11.96
C VAL A 181 -19.99 13.59 -12.96
N ARG A 182 -19.91 13.21 -14.23
CA ARG A 182 -20.78 13.73 -15.31
C ARG A 182 -22.25 13.45 -15.06
N SER A 183 -22.59 12.29 -14.48
CA SER A 183 -23.97 11.91 -14.19
C SER A 183 -24.47 12.38 -12.84
N ASN A 184 -23.61 13.02 -12.03
CA ASN A 184 -23.88 13.40 -10.63
C ASN A 184 -24.40 12.22 -9.79
N LYS A 185 -23.89 11.01 -10.06
CA LYS A 185 -24.25 9.77 -9.35
C LYS A 185 -23.00 9.01 -8.95
N ASN A 186 -22.81 8.79 -7.67
CA ASN A 186 -21.73 7.92 -7.20
C ASN A 186 -22.14 6.45 -7.35
N ASN A 187 -21.73 5.83 -8.45
CA ASN A 187 -22.02 4.43 -8.75
C ASN A 187 -20.74 3.58 -8.55
N ASN A 188 -20.81 2.63 -7.63
CA ASN A 188 -19.67 1.75 -7.32
C ASN A 188 -19.28 0.82 -8.48
N GLU A 189 -20.21 0.41 -9.32
CA GLU A 189 -19.94 -0.45 -10.49
C GLU A 189 -19.17 0.33 -11.56
N TRP A 190 -19.54 1.59 -11.80
CA TRP A 190 -18.82 2.45 -12.74
C TRP A 190 -17.39 2.73 -12.23
N ASN A 191 -17.24 3.02 -10.95
CA ASN A 191 -15.93 3.22 -10.34
C ASN A 191 -15.08 1.95 -10.43
N ALA A 192 -15.65 0.78 -10.19
CA ALA A 192 -14.95 -0.50 -10.33
C ALA A 192 -14.57 -0.79 -11.79
N GLY A 193 -15.45 -0.44 -12.76
CA GLY A 193 -15.18 -0.53 -14.19
C GLY A 193 -14.02 0.36 -14.62
N ALA A 194 -14.02 1.63 -14.19
CA ALA A 194 -12.92 2.57 -14.45
C ALA A 194 -11.60 2.08 -13.85
N MET A 195 -11.61 1.62 -12.59
CA MET A 195 -10.41 1.02 -11.96
C MET A 195 -9.86 -0.16 -12.76
N SER A 196 -10.75 -1.07 -13.21
CA SER A 196 -10.33 -2.21 -14.03
C SER A 196 -9.73 -1.75 -15.37
N THR A 197 -10.36 -0.80 -16.04
CA THR A 197 -9.91 -0.32 -17.35
C THR A 197 -8.57 0.40 -17.23
N GLN A 198 -8.45 1.36 -16.32
CA GLN A 198 -7.27 2.22 -16.23
C GLN A 198 -6.07 1.52 -15.59
N PHE A 199 -6.29 0.75 -14.54
CA PHE A 199 -5.18 0.15 -13.80
C PHE A 199 -4.89 -1.28 -14.26
N SER A 200 -5.88 -2.17 -14.36
CA SER A 200 -5.64 -3.57 -14.72
C SER A 200 -5.21 -3.71 -16.18
N ASN A 201 -5.85 -2.98 -17.10
CA ASN A 201 -5.57 -3.13 -18.53
C ASN A 201 -4.44 -2.25 -19.05
N HIS A 202 -4.17 -1.09 -18.42
CA HIS A 202 -3.16 -0.15 -18.91
C HIS A 202 -1.93 -0.05 -18.01
N LEU A 203 -2.11 0.41 -16.77
CA LEU A 203 -0.96 0.74 -15.91
C LEU A 203 -0.26 -0.49 -15.33
N ASN A 204 -1.01 -1.57 -15.03
CA ASN A 204 -0.45 -2.80 -14.49
C ASN A 204 0.66 -3.33 -15.41
N GLN A 205 0.43 -3.38 -16.71
CA GLN A 205 1.43 -3.84 -17.67
C GLN A 205 2.67 -2.93 -17.67
N LYS A 206 2.51 -1.60 -17.72
CA LYS A 206 3.61 -0.64 -17.74
C LYS A 206 4.51 -0.80 -16.50
N ILE A 207 3.91 -0.89 -15.31
CA ILE A 207 4.62 -1.05 -14.05
C ILE A 207 5.36 -2.39 -13.99
N LEU A 208 4.67 -3.51 -14.25
CA LEU A 208 5.28 -4.85 -14.16
C LEU A 208 6.33 -5.10 -15.23
N LEU A 209 6.19 -4.51 -16.42
CA LEU A 209 7.19 -4.61 -17.49
C LEU A 209 8.50 -3.91 -17.15
N SER A 210 8.46 -2.87 -16.31
CA SER A 210 9.66 -2.15 -15.87
C SER A 210 10.69 -3.02 -15.13
N ARG A 211 10.27 -4.20 -14.67
CA ARG A 211 11.13 -5.22 -14.05
C ARG A 211 11.97 -6.03 -15.03
N LYS A 212 11.65 -5.99 -16.33
CA LYS A 212 12.44 -6.75 -17.32
C LYS A 212 13.82 -6.15 -17.52
N GLU A 213 14.82 -7.01 -17.76
CA GLU A 213 16.11 -6.57 -18.26
C GLU A 213 15.91 -5.77 -19.56
N GLY A 214 16.62 -4.66 -19.70
CA GLY A 214 16.48 -3.74 -20.84
C GLY A 214 15.61 -2.52 -20.58
N TYR A 215 14.81 -2.50 -19.52
CA TYR A 215 14.19 -1.26 -19.05
C TYR A 215 15.15 -0.52 -18.12
N PRO A 216 15.45 0.77 -18.36
CA PRO A 216 16.44 1.50 -17.57
C PRO A 216 15.97 1.70 -16.13
N TYR A 217 14.67 1.88 -15.91
CA TYR A 217 14.07 2.21 -14.61
C TYR A 217 13.08 1.14 -14.14
N THR A 218 12.83 1.11 -12.84
CA THR A 218 11.87 0.19 -12.20
C THR A 218 10.79 1.02 -11.50
N ASN A 219 9.52 0.79 -11.87
CA ASN A 219 8.39 1.58 -11.38
C ASN A 219 7.50 0.76 -10.45
N THR A 220 7.10 1.35 -9.33
CA THR A 220 6.35 0.70 -8.26
C THR A 220 5.09 1.49 -7.96
N LEU A 221 3.98 0.83 -7.65
CA LEU A 221 2.75 1.48 -7.18
C LEU A 221 2.35 0.92 -5.82
N VAL A 222 2.26 1.79 -4.84
CA VAL A 222 1.72 1.51 -3.51
C VAL A 222 0.41 2.26 -3.36
N ALA A 223 -0.70 1.57 -3.19
CA ALA A 223 -2.00 2.19 -3.07
C ALA A 223 -2.69 1.80 -1.76
N VAL A 224 -3.20 2.80 -1.06
CA VAL A 224 -4.01 2.62 0.14
C VAL A 224 -5.45 2.33 -0.26
N ASN A 225 -6.06 1.32 0.36
CA ASN A 225 -7.47 1.01 0.15
C ASN A 225 -8.21 0.88 1.48
N LYS A 226 -9.30 1.62 1.64
CA LYS A 226 -10.22 1.46 2.76
C LYS A 226 -11.12 0.26 2.53
N VAL A 227 -11.37 -0.47 3.61
CA VAL A 227 -12.32 -1.57 3.62
C VAL A 227 -13.47 -1.24 4.57
N TRP A 228 -14.63 -1.83 4.30
CA TRP A 228 -15.73 -1.87 5.24
C TRP A 228 -16.13 -3.32 5.50
N THR A 229 -16.70 -3.55 6.65
CA THR A 229 -17.22 -4.84 7.04
C THR A 229 -18.64 -5.01 6.51
N MET A 230 -18.84 -6.01 5.66
CA MET A 230 -20.18 -6.42 5.25
C MET A 230 -20.82 -7.31 6.31
N LYS A 231 -22.12 -7.18 6.49
CA LYS A 231 -22.88 -8.13 7.30
C LYS A 231 -22.72 -9.54 6.73
N PRO A 232 -22.57 -10.56 7.58
CA PRO A 232 -22.52 -11.93 7.09
C PRO A 232 -23.79 -12.28 6.31
N GLU A 233 -23.64 -13.10 5.27
CA GLU A 233 -24.77 -13.61 4.48
C GLU A 233 -25.66 -14.57 5.26
N SER A 234 -25.15 -15.13 6.35
CA SER A 234 -25.89 -15.97 7.30
C SER A 234 -25.62 -15.53 8.75
N PRO A 235 -26.53 -15.77 9.70
CA PRO A 235 -26.34 -15.39 11.11
C PRO A 235 -25.08 -15.98 11.76
N MET A 236 -24.58 -17.09 11.26
CA MET A 236 -23.35 -17.76 11.74
C MET A 236 -22.13 -17.52 10.84
N GLY A 237 -22.28 -16.70 9.80
CA GLY A 237 -21.19 -16.39 8.87
C GLY A 237 -20.19 -15.38 9.46
N ALA A 238 -18.93 -15.49 9.07
CA ALA A 238 -17.94 -14.48 9.39
C ALA A 238 -18.17 -13.19 8.57
N PRO A 239 -17.96 -12.00 9.13
CA PRO A 239 -18.00 -10.75 8.40
C PRO A 239 -16.97 -10.77 7.26
N LYS A 240 -17.37 -10.32 6.06
CA LYS A 240 -16.47 -10.18 4.92
C LYS A 240 -15.98 -8.74 4.80
N LEU A 241 -14.70 -8.55 4.51
CA LEU A 241 -14.13 -7.25 4.18
C LEU A 241 -14.35 -6.95 2.70
N GLN A 242 -14.96 -5.82 2.39
CA GLN A 242 -15.14 -5.34 1.02
C GLN A 242 -14.19 -4.18 0.73
N ASN A 243 -13.52 -4.23 -0.40
CA ASN A 243 -12.65 -3.17 -0.88
C ASN A 243 -13.45 -2.02 -1.51
N LYS A 244 -13.06 -0.78 -1.25
CA LYS A 244 -13.59 0.37 -1.96
C LYS A 244 -12.99 0.41 -3.38
N GLY A 245 -13.77 0.75 -4.40
CA GLY A 245 -13.31 0.76 -5.80
C GLY A 245 -13.22 -0.61 -6.48
N GLY A 246 -13.83 -1.66 -5.88
CA GLY A 246 -13.90 -3.00 -6.49
C GLY A 246 -12.69 -3.88 -6.17
N MET A 247 -12.63 -5.04 -6.85
CA MET A 247 -11.63 -6.08 -6.59
C MET A 247 -10.49 -6.11 -7.62
N SER A 248 -10.57 -5.35 -8.72
CA SER A 248 -9.56 -5.42 -9.79
C SER A 248 -8.15 -5.16 -9.29
N MET A 249 -7.93 -4.06 -8.57
CA MET A 249 -6.62 -3.73 -8.01
C MET A 249 -6.10 -4.79 -7.03
N TRP A 250 -7.00 -5.44 -6.28
CA TRP A 250 -6.61 -6.53 -5.38
C TRP A 250 -6.11 -7.75 -6.17
N TYR A 251 -6.77 -8.07 -7.29
CA TYR A 251 -6.31 -9.18 -8.16
C TYR A 251 -4.98 -8.87 -8.84
N ASP A 252 -4.76 -7.63 -9.23
CA ASP A 252 -3.53 -7.20 -9.90
C ASP A 252 -2.35 -7.01 -8.96
N ALA A 253 -2.61 -6.68 -7.69
CA ALA A 253 -1.55 -6.49 -6.70
C ALA A 253 -0.71 -7.76 -6.53
N SER A 254 0.60 -7.60 -6.50
CA SER A 254 1.54 -8.69 -6.18
C SER A 254 1.63 -8.95 -4.68
N VAL A 255 1.44 -7.90 -3.88
CA VAL A 255 1.41 -7.98 -2.41
C VAL A 255 0.21 -7.20 -1.88
N VAL A 256 -0.51 -7.80 -0.95
CA VAL A 256 -1.61 -7.16 -0.21
C VAL A 256 -1.33 -7.27 1.28
N VAL A 257 -1.21 -6.13 1.94
CA VAL A 257 -1.04 -6.01 3.38
C VAL A 257 -2.32 -5.46 3.99
N THR A 258 -2.90 -6.17 4.93
CA THR A 258 -4.11 -5.78 5.63
C THR A 258 -3.79 -5.35 7.04
N PHE A 259 -4.22 -4.13 7.38
CA PHE A 259 -4.15 -3.55 8.71
C PHE A 259 -5.53 -3.65 9.37
N GLY A 260 -5.59 -4.23 10.56
CA GLY A 260 -6.83 -4.50 11.28
C GLY A 260 -6.86 -3.89 12.67
N ASN A 261 -8.06 -3.59 13.14
CA ASN A 261 -8.25 -3.18 14.52
C ASN A 261 -7.98 -4.32 15.49
N ILE A 262 -7.48 -4.00 16.67
CA ILE A 262 -7.50 -4.88 17.81
C ILE A 262 -8.95 -4.99 18.28
N THR A 263 -9.39 -6.20 18.62
CA THR A 263 -10.80 -6.49 18.95
C THR A 263 -11.28 -5.70 20.17
N ASN A 264 -10.40 -5.51 21.16
CA ASN A 264 -10.70 -4.70 22.33
C ASN A 264 -10.22 -3.26 22.11
N PRO A 265 -11.10 -2.26 21.99
CA PRO A 265 -10.70 -0.87 21.82
C PRO A 265 -9.83 -0.31 22.95
N GLY A 266 -10.02 -0.79 24.17
CA GLY A 266 -9.23 -0.39 25.35
C GLY A 266 -7.76 -0.75 25.21
N THR A 267 -7.47 -1.93 24.65
CA THR A 267 -6.11 -2.43 24.47
C THR A 267 -5.45 -1.94 23.16
N SER A 268 -6.22 -1.33 22.26
CA SER A 268 -5.68 -0.81 21.00
C SER A 268 -4.90 0.50 21.18
N LYS A 269 -5.18 1.27 22.25
CA LYS A 269 -4.62 2.59 22.50
C LYS A 269 -3.53 2.51 23.55
N ILE A 270 -2.39 3.11 23.29
CA ILE A 270 -1.28 3.25 24.23
C ILE A 270 -1.30 4.68 24.73
N ARG A 271 -1.48 4.86 26.04
CA ARG A 271 -1.71 6.16 26.67
C ARG A 271 -0.65 6.47 27.70
N ALA A 272 -0.30 7.73 27.78
CA ALA A 272 0.43 8.30 28.89
C ALA A 272 -0.54 9.07 29.79
N VAL A 273 -0.40 8.95 31.10
CA VAL A 273 -1.29 9.58 32.10
C VAL A 273 -0.45 10.32 33.12
N LYS A 274 -0.92 11.52 33.46
CA LYS A 274 -0.39 12.28 34.60
C LYS A 274 -1.48 13.24 35.10
N ASP A 275 -1.69 13.26 36.40
CA ASP A 275 -2.61 14.18 37.11
C ASP A 275 -4.02 14.20 36.46
N GLY A 276 -4.55 13.04 36.07
CA GLY A 276 -5.84 12.89 35.42
C GLY A 276 -5.87 13.26 33.92
N LYS A 277 -4.78 13.81 33.36
CA LYS A 277 -4.63 14.07 31.91
C LYS A 277 -4.14 12.82 31.21
N GLN A 278 -4.89 12.37 30.18
CA GLN A 278 -4.52 11.23 29.36
C GLN A 278 -4.17 11.66 27.93
N VAL A 279 -3.09 11.13 27.37
CA VAL A 279 -2.66 11.39 26.00
C VAL A 279 -2.42 10.07 25.29
N GLU A 280 -3.17 9.81 24.20
CA GLU A 280 -2.90 8.69 23.30
C GLU A 280 -1.73 9.04 22.40
N PHE A 281 -0.61 8.32 22.52
CA PHE A 281 0.59 8.59 21.73
C PHE A 281 0.97 7.47 20.76
N ALA A 282 0.35 6.31 20.90
CA ALA A 282 0.52 5.20 19.98
C ALA A 282 -0.76 4.35 19.91
N LYS A 283 -0.88 3.59 18.85
CA LYS A 283 -2.02 2.70 18.64
C LYS A 283 -1.54 1.36 18.11
N ARG A 284 -2.04 0.28 18.70
CA ARG A 284 -1.76 -1.09 18.23
C ARG A 284 -2.60 -1.45 17.02
N SER A 285 -2.00 -2.17 16.10
CA SER A 285 -2.68 -2.68 14.92
C SER A 285 -2.25 -4.13 14.64
N ASN A 286 -3.21 -4.95 14.23
CA ASN A 286 -2.92 -6.22 13.60
C ASN A 286 -2.46 -5.94 12.17
N VAL A 287 -1.39 -6.59 11.72
CA VAL A 287 -0.91 -6.50 10.35
C VAL A 287 -0.78 -7.90 9.77
N GLN A 288 -1.25 -8.07 8.54
CA GLN A 288 -1.23 -9.37 7.85
C GLN A 288 -0.87 -9.19 6.39
N VAL A 289 0.07 -9.99 5.91
CA VAL A 289 0.29 -10.20 4.47
C VAL A 289 -0.71 -11.25 4.01
N GLU A 290 -1.75 -10.84 3.30
CA GLU A 290 -2.80 -11.74 2.81
C GLU A 290 -2.45 -12.36 1.46
N LYS A 291 -1.74 -11.60 0.64
CA LYS A 291 -1.32 -12.01 -0.71
C LYS A 291 0.15 -11.63 -0.91
N ASN A 292 0.94 -12.57 -1.42
CA ASN A 292 2.34 -12.32 -1.74
C ASN A 292 2.80 -13.24 -2.87
N HIS A 293 2.78 -12.72 -4.08
CA HIS A 293 3.26 -13.42 -5.28
C HIS A 293 4.76 -13.23 -5.53
N VAL A 294 5.45 -12.46 -4.67
CA VAL A 294 6.89 -12.18 -4.82
C VAL A 294 7.73 -13.24 -4.10
N SER A 295 7.40 -13.54 -2.84
CA SER A 295 8.13 -14.53 -2.05
C SER A 295 7.26 -15.73 -1.58
N GLY A 296 5.94 -15.64 -1.76
CA GLY A 296 4.99 -16.65 -1.30
C GLY A 296 4.75 -16.68 0.23
N VAL A 297 5.46 -15.82 0.99
CA VAL A 297 5.33 -15.76 2.45
C VAL A 297 4.08 -14.95 2.82
N THR A 298 3.19 -15.56 3.59
CA THR A 298 2.01 -14.92 4.18
C THR A 298 2.07 -15.07 5.69
N THR A 299 2.05 -13.98 6.41
CA THR A 299 2.19 -13.95 7.87
C THR A 299 1.28 -12.89 8.47
N LYS A 300 1.08 -12.97 9.76
CA LYS A 300 0.38 -11.95 10.53
C LYS A 300 1.13 -11.68 11.85
N GLY A 301 1.09 -10.43 12.26
CA GLY A 301 1.68 -9.99 13.53
C GLY A 301 0.94 -8.79 14.09
N ARG A 302 1.54 -8.18 15.09
CA ARG A 302 1.08 -6.95 15.73
C ARG A 302 2.19 -5.93 15.71
N ILE A 303 1.82 -4.68 15.54
CA ILE A 303 2.72 -3.52 15.59
C ILE A 303 2.05 -2.40 16.37
N ALA A 304 2.84 -1.50 16.92
CA ALA A 304 2.37 -0.24 17.44
C ALA A 304 2.77 0.89 16.48
N MET A 305 1.82 1.71 16.07
CA MET A 305 2.08 2.89 15.25
C MET A 305 2.15 4.12 16.14
N THR A 306 3.17 4.91 15.90
CA THR A 306 3.44 6.18 16.57
C THR A 306 3.44 7.32 15.54
N GLN A 307 3.64 8.52 15.98
CA GLN A 307 3.83 9.69 15.12
C GLN A 307 5.12 9.60 14.25
N HIS A 308 6.12 8.82 14.69
CA HIS A 308 7.41 8.66 14.01
C HIS A 308 7.54 7.32 13.26
N GLY A 309 6.44 6.58 13.07
CA GLY A 309 6.42 5.31 12.37
C GLY A 309 6.06 4.12 13.27
N PHE A 310 6.35 2.92 12.77
CA PHE A 310 6.05 1.69 13.52
C PHE A 310 7.15 1.33 14.50
N ILE A 311 6.73 0.87 15.68
CA ILE A 311 7.56 0.23 16.68
C ILE A 311 7.02 -1.16 17.02
N ASP A 312 7.84 -2.01 17.62
CA ASP A 312 7.37 -3.31 18.10
C ASP A 312 6.31 -3.13 19.18
N ASP A 313 5.26 -3.98 19.14
CA ASP A 313 4.23 -4.01 20.17
C ASP A 313 4.74 -4.74 21.43
N THR A 314 5.78 -4.20 22.05
CA THR A 314 6.38 -4.70 23.28
C THR A 314 6.57 -3.56 24.27
N LYS A 315 6.45 -3.86 25.57
CA LYS A 315 6.72 -2.88 26.64
C LYS A 315 8.08 -2.20 26.46
N LYS A 316 9.11 -2.98 26.17
CA LYS A 316 10.48 -2.48 25.96
C LYS A 316 10.57 -1.44 24.83
N ALA A 317 9.90 -1.68 23.70
CA ALA A 317 9.91 -0.75 22.57
C ALA A 317 9.10 0.51 22.87
N ILE A 318 7.97 0.37 23.57
CA ILE A 318 7.13 1.48 24.01
C ILE A 318 7.88 2.37 25.02
N ASP A 319 8.53 1.78 26.03
CA ASP A 319 9.34 2.51 27.01
C ASP A 319 10.54 3.21 26.35
N LYS A 320 11.17 2.54 25.37
CA LYS A 320 12.25 3.13 24.59
C LYS A 320 11.76 4.36 23.83
N TYR A 321 10.65 4.25 23.10
CA TYR A 321 10.02 5.35 22.37
C TYR A 321 9.67 6.52 23.30
N LYS A 322 9.08 6.23 24.48
CA LYS A 322 8.82 7.22 25.53
C LYS A 322 10.09 7.98 25.92
N ASN A 323 11.19 7.27 26.13
CA ASN A 323 12.45 7.87 26.58
C ASN A 323 13.15 8.67 25.50
N GLU A 324 13.03 8.29 24.23
CA GLU A 324 13.62 9.00 23.09
C GLU A 324 12.92 10.33 22.79
N HIS A 325 11.63 10.46 23.18
CA HIS A 325 10.81 11.66 22.93
C HIS A 325 10.49 12.44 24.21
N ARG A 326 11.45 12.54 25.13
CA ARG A 326 11.26 13.20 26.42
C ARG A 326 10.82 14.65 26.33
N ASP A 327 11.37 15.40 25.38
CA ASP A 327 11.04 16.82 25.21
C ASP A 327 9.56 17.03 24.91
N LYS A 328 8.98 16.18 24.08
CA LYS A 328 7.54 16.16 23.78
C LYS A 328 6.69 15.95 25.03
N TRP A 329 7.13 15.06 25.93
CA TRP A 329 6.39 14.81 27.18
C TRP A 329 6.53 15.96 28.17
N LEU A 330 7.67 16.66 28.19
CA LEU A 330 7.82 17.89 28.94
C LEU A 330 6.85 18.97 28.47
N GLU A 331 6.70 19.15 27.17
CA GLU A 331 5.74 20.08 26.57
C GLU A 331 4.30 19.73 26.95
N ILE A 332 3.91 18.46 26.82
CA ILE A 332 2.53 18.00 27.04
C ILE A 332 2.15 18.00 28.52
N PHE A 333 3.01 17.51 29.40
CA PHE A 333 2.74 17.26 30.82
C PHE A 333 3.48 18.16 31.80
N GLY A 334 4.41 18.99 31.31
CA GLY A 334 5.28 19.80 32.15
C GLY A 334 6.36 18.99 32.91
N SER A 335 6.46 17.67 32.67
CA SER A 335 7.49 16.80 33.21
C SER A 335 7.62 15.51 32.40
N ASN A 336 8.73 14.78 32.65
CA ASN A 336 8.95 13.43 32.06
C ASN A 336 8.41 12.30 32.95
N ASP A 337 7.86 12.64 34.10
CA ASP A 337 7.32 11.68 35.04
C ASP A 337 5.82 11.51 34.79
N PHE A 338 5.45 10.41 34.17
CA PHE A 338 4.08 10.02 33.88
C PHE A 338 3.98 8.50 33.76
N ASP A 339 2.82 7.96 34.08
CA ASP A 339 2.54 6.53 34.02
C ASP A 339 2.07 6.11 32.63
N LEU A 340 2.50 4.91 32.20
CA LEU A 340 1.90 4.22 31.07
C LEU A 340 0.75 3.34 31.61
N ILE A 341 -0.44 3.50 31.03
CA ILE A 341 -1.54 2.57 31.28
C ILE A 341 -1.24 1.29 30.53
N GLU A 342 -0.98 0.20 31.25
CA GLU A 342 -0.83 -1.15 30.73
C GLU A 342 -2.18 -1.87 30.57
N GLU A 343 -2.19 -2.91 29.76
CA GLU A 343 -3.34 -3.80 29.61
C GLU A 343 -3.66 -4.44 30.97
N GLY A 344 -4.83 -4.15 31.53
CA GLY A 344 -5.30 -4.71 32.79
C GLY A 344 -5.65 -3.68 33.87
N ASP A 345 -5.12 -2.47 33.81
CA ASP A 345 -5.38 -1.42 34.81
C ASP A 345 -6.63 -0.57 34.49
N LEU A 346 -7.27 -0.82 33.37
CA LEU A 346 -8.55 -0.18 33.05
C LEU A 346 -9.68 -1.00 33.73
N GLU A 347 -10.00 -0.68 34.96
CA GLU A 347 -11.34 -0.92 35.44
C GLU A 347 -12.32 -0.28 34.42
N GLU A 348 -13.30 -1.07 33.97
CA GLU A 348 -14.33 -0.58 33.05
C GLU A 348 -14.96 0.65 33.69
N ASP A 349 -14.66 1.83 33.15
CA ASP A 349 -15.39 3.05 33.50
C ASP A 349 -16.83 2.89 32.98
N GLN A 350 -17.68 2.29 33.82
CA GLN A 350 -19.10 2.04 33.55
C GLN A 350 -19.91 3.33 33.39
N SER A 351 -19.28 4.50 33.61
CA SER A 351 -19.96 5.81 33.52
C SER A 351 -20.21 6.28 32.07
N LEU A 352 -19.65 5.62 31.07
CA LEU A 352 -19.82 5.97 29.66
C LEU A 352 -20.67 5.00 28.84
N MET A 353 -21.35 4.04 29.51
CA MET A 353 -22.35 3.22 28.82
C MET A 353 -23.66 4.01 28.73
N PRO A 354 -24.24 4.19 27.54
CA PRO A 354 -25.58 4.77 27.45
C PRO A 354 -26.56 3.88 28.19
N ASP A 355 -27.36 4.53 29.03
CA ASP A 355 -28.39 3.89 29.88
C ASP A 355 -29.29 2.99 29.02
N LYS A 356 -29.31 1.69 29.30
CA LYS A 356 -30.09 0.69 28.57
C LYS A 356 -31.62 0.79 28.80
N ASN A 357 -32.09 1.87 29.40
CA ASN A 357 -33.47 2.07 29.80
C ASN A 357 -34.22 3.22 29.13
N GLU A 358 -33.94 3.52 27.87
CA GLU A 358 -34.93 4.24 27.06
C GLU A 358 -35.48 3.32 25.95
N LYS A 359 -36.78 2.97 26.20
CA LYS A 359 -37.64 2.21 25.30
C LYS A 359 -38.05 3.02 24.08
#